data_eee150f6195fe9e92b9466044d4b0895
#
_entry.id   eee150f6195fe9e92b9466044d4b0895
#
_cell.length_a   1.000
_cell.length_b   1.000
_cell.length_c   1.000
_cell.angle_alpha   90.00
_cell.angle_beta   90.00
_cell.angle_gamma   90.00
#
_symmetry.space_group_name_H-M   'P 1'
#
loop_
_entity.id
_entity.type
_entity.pdbx_description
1 polymer ?
#
loop_
_entity_poly.entity_id
_entity_poly.type
_entity_poly.pdbx_seq_one_letter_code
_entity_poly.pdbx_strand_id
1 'polypeptide(L)'
;AYAFGLLMKHWAPNFLKQNPAILGSAEVSSIAVLLVVVLVVLLVSVAVGLMFALTSMRLKGTYFAMLTLALSTALYIIIKSTDLHEWTGADEGLHGIPLPLWLNPTQNRLTVYFITLGFLCVSYLLLRRFVNSPTGRIIVANRENEDRMRMIGYNPVTYRAIAFVVASVFAGFAGMFFSIWNMSATPTMISAVTTVNALIMTIMGGMGTLIGPIFGAAISQTIQQFFYTWFGARWPLIFGVLFILIVMFLPYGIVGTWRLQKGNIREGWKRLLKLFATKTEADAGQKPPSV
;
A
#
# COMPACT_ATOMS: atom_id res chain seq x y z
N ALA A 1 10.32 0.84 7.82
CA ALA A 1 11.62 1.16 7.26
C ALA A 1 12.66 1.42 8.35
N TYR A 2 12.61 2.55 9.06
CA TYR A 2 13.65 2.94 10.04
C TYR A 2 13.83 1.93 11.18
N ALA A 3 12.75 1.44 11.81
CA ALA A 3 12.83 0.43 12.86
C ALA A 3 13.58 -0.83 12.37
N PHE A 4 13.30 -1.27 11.15
CA PHE A 4 14.01 -2.38 10.52
C PHE A 4 15.49 -2.06 10.31
N GLY A 5 15.79 -0.89 9.70
CA GLY A 5 17.16 -0.47 9.39
C GLY A 5 18.03 -0.33 10.65
N LEU A 6 17.50 0.30 11.69
CA LEU A 6 18.18 0.46 12.99
C LEU A 6 18.53 -0.88 13.63
N LEU A 7 17.55 -1.80 13.70
CA LEU A 7 17.75 -3.11 14.30
C LEU A 7 18.77 -3.93 13.50
N MET A 8 18.68 -3.94 12.18
CA MET A 8 19.61 -4.69 11.35
C MET A 8 21.03 -4.10 11.36
N LYS A 9 21.18 -2.77 11.46
CA LYS A 9 22.48 -2.11 11.43
C LYS A 9 23.19 -2.12 12.78
N HIS A 10 22.47 -1.84 13.87
CA HIS A 10 23.08 -1.66 15.19
C HIS A 10 22.94 -2.88 16.10
N TRP A 11 21.79 -3.56 16.10
CA TRP A 11 21.52 -4.65 17.03
C TRP A 11 21.90 -6.02 16.49
N ALA A 12 21.58 -6.33 15.25
CA ALA A 12 21.82 -7.64 14.66
C ALA A 12 23.31 -8.07 14.66
N PRO A 13 24.29 -7.23 14.29
CA PRO A 13 25.69 -7.59 14.31
C PRO A 13 26.21 -7.86 15.72
N ASN A 14 25.77 -7.07 16.71
CA ASN A 14 26.14 -7.24 18.11
C ASN A 14 25.58 -8.53 18.71
N PHE A 15 24.32 -8.83 18.41
CA PHE A 15 23.67 -10.06 18.85
C PHE A 15 24.33 -11.32 18.27
N LEU A 16 24.67 -11.29 16.99
CA LEU A 16 25.38 -12.39 16.32
C LEU A 16 26.80 -12.61 16.88
N LYS A 17 27.51 -11.54 17.27
CA LYS A 17 28.83 -11.62 17.88
C LYS A 17 28.78 -12.19 19.30
N GLN A 18 27.74 -11.85 20.07
CA GLN A 18 27.61 -12.29 21.48
C GLN A 18 27.13 -13.74 21.64
N ASN A 19 26.42 -14.29 20.64
CA ASN A 19 25.80 -15.60 20.71
C ASN A 19 26.17 -16.54 19.55
N PRO A 20 27.45 -16.84 19.31
CA PRO A 20 27.86 -17.69 18.19
C PRO A 20 27.42 -19.14 18.33
N ALA A 21 27.11 -19.59 19.56
CA ALA A 21 26.89 -21.01 19.88
C ALA A 21 25.42 -21.44 19.96
N ILE A 22 24.44 -20.52 19.98
CA ILE A 22 23.04 -20.89 20.25
C ILE A 22 22.34 -21.47 19.01
N LEU A 23 22.87 -21.24 17.82
CA LEU A 23 22.18 -21.54 16.56
C LEU A 23 23.12 -22.22 15.54
N GLY A 24 23.61 -23.36 15.83
CA GLY A 24 24.34 -24.38 15.03
C GLY A 24 24.76 -24.14 13.58
N SER A 25 24.22 -23.16 12.85
CA SER A 25 24.61 -22.74 11.53
C SER A 25 24.37 -21.24 11.34
N ALA A 26 25.22 -20.56 10.56
CA ALA A 26 25.12 -19.13 10.27
C ALA A 26 23.78 -18.73 9.61
N GLU A 27 23.15 -19.66 8.91
CA GLU A 27 21.83 -19.42 8.27
C GLU A 27 20.68 -19.43 9.28
N VAL A 28 20.67 -20.36 10.24
CA VAL A 28 19.63 -20.45 11.28
C VAL A 28 19.69 -19.23 12.20
N SER A 29 20.89 -18.74 12.53
CA SER A 29 21.06 -17.52 13.32
C SER A 29 20.53 -16.30 12.59
N SER A 30 20.72 -16.20 11.28
CA SER A 30 20.21 -15.09 10.47
C SER A 30 18.67 -15.08 10.35
N ILE A 31 18.04 -16.26 10.29
CA ILE A 31 16.58 -16.39 10.27
C ILE A 31 15.99 -15.99 11.64
N ALA A 32 16.60 -16.43 12.75
CA ALA A 32 16.12 -16.06 14.07
C ALA A 32 16.21 -14.55 14.34
N VAL A 33 17.32 -13.91 13.96
CA VAL A 33 17.47 -12.45 14.03
C VAL A 33 16.40 -11.75 13.20
N LEU A 34 16.14 -12.23 11.98
CA LEU A 34 15.13 -11.66 11.10
C LEU A 34 13.72 -11.79 11.71
N LEU A 35 13.38 -12.92 12.32
CA LEU A 35 12.10 -13.09 13.03
C LEU A 35 11.94 -12.10 14.19
N VAL A 36 12.98 -11.89 14.99
CA VAL A 36 12.94 -10.89 16.08
C VAL A 36 12.76 -9.48 15.50
N VAL A 37 13.49 -9.14 14.45
CA VAL A 37 13.36 -7.83 13.78
C VAL A 37 11.96 -7.61 13.23
N VAL A 38 11.37 -8.62 12.58
CA VAL A 38 9.98 -8.57 12.08
C VAL A 38 8.99 -8.35 13.22
N LEU A 39 9.18 -9.04 14.35
CA LEU A 39 8.33 -8.88 15.53
C LEU A 39 8.43 -7.46 16.10
N VAL A 40 9.64 -6.91 16.21
CA VAL A 40 9.82 -5.53 16.69
C VAL A 40 9.24 -4.52 15.70
N VAL A 41 9.41 -4.70 14.39
CA VAL A 41 8.77 -3.86 13.37
C VAL A 41 7.25 -3.89 13.53
N LEU A 42 6.66 -5.06 13.78
CA LEU A 42 5.24 -5.20 14.05
C LEU A 42 4.82 -4.42 15.30
N LEU A 43 5.54 -4.57 16.41
CA LEU A 43 5.25 -3.86 17.66
C LEU A 43 5.35 -2.34 17.49
N VAL A 44 6.40 -1.85 16.85
CA VAL A 44 6.58 -0.42 16.54
C VAL A 44 5.44 0.08 15.63
N SER A 45 5.06 -0.69 14.62
CA SER A 45 3.95 -0.32 13.72
C SER A 45 2.62 -0.23 14.46
N VAL A 46 2.34 -1.17 15.38
CA VAL A 46 1.15 -1.12 16.25
C VAL A 46 1.20 0.09 17.17
N ALA A 47 2.35 0.37 17.81
CA ALA A 47 2.51 1.51 18.70
C ALA A 47 2.28 2.85 17.96
N VAL A 48 2.86 3.01 16.78
CA VAL A 48 2.66 4.20 15.94
C VAL A 48 1.18 4.28 15.50
N GLY A 49 0.57 3.19 15.08
CA GLY A 49 -0.85 3.14 14.73
C GLY A 49 -1.77 3.53 15.87
N LEU A 50 -1.49 3.06 17.08
CA LEU A 50 -2.21 3.46 18.29
C LEU A 50 -2.00 4.94 18.62
N MET A 51 -0.78 5.44 18.52
CA MET A 51 -0.48 6.86 18.72
C MET A 51 -1.31 7.75 17.77
N PHE A 52 -1.34 7.44 16.49
CA PHE A 52 -2.18 8.16 15.52
C PHE A 52 -3.67 7.99 15.81
N ALA A 53 -4.12 6.78 16.19
CA ALA A 53 -5.50 6.51 16.55
C ALA A 53 -5.93 7.34 17.75
N LEU A 54 -5.19 7.32 18.84
CA LEU A 54 -5.48 8.06 20.08
C LEU A 54 -5.54 9.57 19.84
N THR A 55 -4.58 10.11 19.08
CA THR A 55 -4.52 11.54 18.78
C THR A 55 -5.69 11.98 17.91
N SER A 56 -6.13 11.12 16.97
CA SER A 56 -7.21 11.43 16.04
C SER A 56 -8.62 11.16 16.56
N MET A 57 -8.76 10.49 17.71
CA MET A 57 -10.06 10.12 18.28
C MET A 57 -11.00 11.30 18.56
N ARG A 58 -10.44 12.46 18.92
CA ARG A 58 -11.18 13.65 19.35
C ARG A 58 -11.50 14.63 18.22
N LEU A 59 -10.94 14.41 17.03
CA LEU A 59 -11.04 15.35 15.91
C LEU A 59 -11.86 14.78 14.76
N LYS A 60 -12.59 15.69 14.09
CA LYS A 60 -13.41 15.36 12.92
C LYS A 60 -13.07 16.28 11.75
N GLY A 61 -13.30 15.80 10.53
CA GLY A 61 -13.18 16.59 9.30
C GLY A 61 -11.76 17.07 9.02
N THR A 62 -11.62 18.35 8.68
CA THR A 62 -10.34 18.97 8.26
C THR A 62 -9.31 19.03 9.38
N TYR A 63 -9.74 19.21 10.63
CA TYR A 63 -8.83 19.23 11.80
C TYR A 63 -8.12 17.89 12.01
N PHE A 64 -8.81 16.79 11.72
CA PHE A 64 -8.22 15.46 11.73
C PHE A 64 -7.08 15.33 10.69
N ALA A 65 -7.31 15.80 9.46
CA ALA A 65 -6.29 15.76 8.40
C ALA A 65 -5.08 16.66 8.74
N MET A 66 -5.33 17.85 9.26
CA MET A 66 -4.26 18.76 9.69
C MET A 66 -3.40 18.17 10.81
N LEU A 67 -4.03 17.56 11.83
CA LEU A 67 -3.29 16.97 12.95
C LEU A 67 -2.46 15.76 12.51
N THR A 68 -3.02 14.88 11.66
CA THR A 68 -2.27 13.71 11.17
C THR A 68 -1.09 14.12 10.30
N LEU A 69 -1.22 15.17 9.48
CA LEU A 69 -0.11 15.75 8.73
C LEU A 69 0.94 16.37 9.66
N ALA A 70 0.53 17.15 10.66
CA ALA A 70 1.44 17.77 11.63
C ALA A 70 2.23 16.68 12.39
N LEU A 71 1.56 15.62 12.84
CA LEU A 71 2.21 14.52 13.56
C LEU A 71 3.19 13.75 12.66
N SER A 72 2.82 13.50 11.41
CA SER A 72 3.72 12.88 10.42
C SER A 72 4.95 13.75 10.15
N THR A 73 4.74 15.08 9.99
CA THR A 73 5.83 16.03 9.77
C THR A 73 6.73 16.14 11.01
N ALA A 74 6.16 16.11 12.21
CA ALA A 74 6.94 16.10 13.45
C ALA A 74 7.85 14.87 13.54
N LEU A 75 7.34 13.68 13.24
CA LEU A 75 8.15 12.45 13.16
C LEU A 75 9.25 12.54 12.09
N TYR A 76 8.94 13.12 10.94
CA TYR A 76 9.93 13.37 9.88
C TYR A 76 11.06 14.29 10.37
N ILE A 77 10.73 15.39 11.04
CA ILE A 77 11.72 16.36 11.58
C ILE A 77 12.57 15.70 12.68
N ILE A 78 11.95 14.91 13.59
CA ILE A 78 12.69 14.22 14.64
C ILE A 78 13.72 13.26 14.05
N ILE A 79 13.33 12.48 13.05
CA ILE A 79 14.24 11.51 12.42
C ILE A 79 15.37 12.22 11.66
N LYS A 80 15.10 13.39 11.09
CA LYS A 80 16.04 14.20 10.35
C LYS A 80 16.97 15.04 11.26
N SER A 81 16.67 15.14 12.57
CA SER A 81 17.44 15.99 13.46
C SER A 81 18.89 15.51 13.61
N THR A 82 19.80 16.47 13.72
CA THR A 82 21.24 16.21 13.91
C THR A 82 21.56 15.56 15.26
N ASP A 83 20.70 15.74 16.25
CA ASP A 83 20.87 15.15 17.59
C ASP A 83 20.78 13.61 17.56
N LEU A 84 20.06 13.07 16.59
CA LEU A 84 19.90 11.62 16.38
C LEU A 84 20.77 11.09 15.24
N HIS A 85 21.75 11.87 14.74
CA HIS A 85 22.57 11.51 13.60
C HIS A 85 23.24 10.14 13.73
N GLU A 86 23.77 9.81 14.90
CA GLU A 86 24.43 8.51 15.16
C GLU A 86 23.48 7.32 14.96
N TRP A 87 22.18 7.51 15.23
CA TRP A 87 21.17 6.46 15.13
C TRP A 87 20.44 6.48 13.80
N THR A 88 20.01 7.65 13.33
CA THR A 88 19.12 7.76 12.17
C THR A 88 19.85 8.06 10.86
N GLY A 89 21.10 8.52 10.94
CA GLY A 89 21.85 9.04 9.79
C GLY A 89 21.36 10.42 9.32
N ALA A 90 20.51 11.10 10.12
CA ALA A 90 19.94 12.41 9.84
C ALA A 90 19.41 12.54 8.39
N ASP A 91 19.91 13.50 7.61
CA ASP A 91 19.47 13.75 6.22
C ASP A 91 19.82 12.64 5.24
N GLU A 92 20.96 11.96 5.43
CA GLU A 92 21.40 10.89 4.55
C GLU A 92 20.58 9.60 4.78
N GLY A 93 20.13 9.38 6.02
CA GLY A 93 19.47 8.15 6.42
C GLY A 93 20.43 6.99 6.65
N LEU A 94 19.88 5.80 6.78
CA LEU A 94 20.63 4.57 7.02
C LEU A 94 20.92 3.90 5.68
N HIS A 95 22.20 3.79 5.31
CA HIS A 95 22.66 3.08 4.12
C HIS A 95 23.42 1.81 4.50
N GLY A 96 23.45 0.84 3.57
CA GLY A 96 24.23 -0.39 3.73
C GLY A 96 23.68 -1.28 4.84
N ILE A 97 22.38 -1.48 4.91
CA ILE A 97 21.73 -2.36 5.88
C ILE A 97 22.24 -3.79 5.64
N PRO A 98 22.89 -4.43 6.64
CA PRO A 98 23.39 -5.80 6.49
C PRO A 98 22.20 -6.77 6.38
N LEU A 99 22.14 -7.49 5.26
CA LEU A 99 21.09 -8.47 4.98
C LEU A 99 21.72 -9.85 4.83
N PRO A 100 21.01 -10.93 5.23
CA PRO A 100 21.44 -12.29 4.93
C PRO A 100 21.63 -12.49 3.42
N LEU A 101 22.54 -13.38 3.01
CA LEU A 101 22.89 -13.61 1.61
C LEU A 101 21.67 -13.92 0.73
N TRP A 102 20.72 -14.69 1.24
CA TRP A 102 19.50 -15.06 0.52
C TRP A 102 18.48 -13.92 0.38
N LEU A 103 18.55 -12.88 1.25
CA LEU A 103 17.68 -11.70 1.23
C LEU A 103 18.38 -10.47 0.61
N ASN A 104 19.62 -10.64 0.14
CA ASN A 104 20.38 -9.55 -0.45
C ASN A 104 19.97 -9.33 -1.92
N PRO A 105 19.37 -8.18 -2.28
CA PRO A 105 18.88 -7.91 -3.63
C PRO A 105 20.02 -7.75 -4.65
N THR A 106 21.25 -7.49 -4.21
CA THR A 106 22.41 -7.38 -5.10
C THR A 106 22.86 -8.75 -5.61
N GLN A 107 22.76 -9.78 -4.77
CA GLN A 107 23.19 -11.15 -5.12
C GLN A 107 22.02 -12.01 -5.62
N ASN A 108 20.88 -11.94 -4.96
CA ASN A 108 19.70 -12.79 -5.20
C ASN A 108 18.45 -11.97 -5.52
N ARG A 109 18.48 -11.16 -6.57
CA ARG A 109 17.40 -10.26 -6.96
C ARG A 109 16.07 -10.99 -7.22
N LEU A 110 16.11 -12.16 -7.86
CA LEU A 110 14.91 -12.96 -8.14
C LEU A 110 14.25 -13.50 -6.87
N THR A 111 15.05 -13.95 -5.90
CA THR A 111 14.52 -14.46 -4.63
C THR A 111 13.79 -13.37 -3.87
N VAL A 112 14.40 -12.17 -3.75
CA VAL A 112 13.76 -11.02 -3.09
C VAL A 112 12.49 -10.59 -3.82
N TYR A 113 12.49 -10.63 -5.16
CA TYR A 113 11.29 -10.34 -5.96
C TYR A 113 10.15 -11.30 -5.64
N PHE A 114 10.39 -12.62 -5.65
CA PHE A 114 9.34 -13.60 -5.37
C PHE A 114 8.86 -13.55 -3.91
N ILE A 115 9.73 -13.28 -2.94
CA ILE A 115 9.34 -13.08 -1.55
C ILE A 115 8.42 -11.85 -1.42
N THR A 116 8.79 -10.74 -2.04
CA THR A 116 7.98 -9.50 -2.03
C THR A 116 6.63 -9.71 -2.73
N LEU A 117 6.61 -10.42 -3.85
CA LEU A 117 5.39 -10.78 -4.57
C LEU A 117 4.49 -11.70 -3.73
N GLY A 118 5.07 -12.71 -3.08
CA GLY A 118 4.36 -13.58 -2.14
C GLY A 118 3.76 -12.81 -0.99
N PHE A 119 4.52 -11.88 -0.40
CA PHE A 119 4.02 -10.99 0.65
C PHE A 119 2.85 -10.12 0.15
N LEU A 120 2.93 -9.57 -1.06
CA LEU A 120 1.85 -8.78 -1.65
C LEU A 120 0.57 -9.63 -1.81
N CYS A 121 0.68 -10.87 -2.31
CA CYS A 121 -0.45 -11.78 -2.44
C CYS A 121 -1.07 -12.11 -1.07
N VAL A 122 -0.26 -12.44 -0.08
CA VAL A 122 -0.72 -12.74 1.28
C VAL A 122 -1.39 -11.51 1.90
N SER A 123 -0.77 -10.33 1.81
CA SER A 123 -1.33 -9.09 2.31
C SER A 123 -2.68 -8.75 1.66
N TYR A 124 -2.80 -8.94 0.35
CA TYR A 124 -4.05 -8.78 -0.37
C TYR A 124 -5.15 -9.73 0.14
N LEU A 125 -4.84 -11.00 0.34
CA LEU A 125 -5.78 -12.00 0.84
C LEU A 125 -6.22 -11.67 2.28
N LEU A 126 -5.29 -11.29 3.15
CA LEU A 126 -5.58 -10.89 4.53
C LEU A 126 -6.45 -9.64 4.58
N LEU A 127 -6.12 -8.60 3.81
CA LEU A 127 -6.92 -7.37 3.72
C LEU A 127 -8.31 -7.66 3.14
N ARG A 128 -8.41 -8.49 2.12
CA ARG A 128 -9.69 -8.92 1.54
C ARG A 128 -10.55 -9.63 2.58
N ARG A 129 -9.96 -10.54 3.35
CA ARG A 129 -10.65 -11.23 4.44
C ARG A 129 -11.08 -10.26 5.55
N PHE A 130 -10.22 -9.32 5.93
CA PHE A 130 -10.51 -8.30 6.93
C PHE A 130 -11.65 -7.37 6.50
N VAL A 131 -11.61 -6.83 5.28
CA VAL A 131 -12.66 -5.92 4.77
C VAL A 131 -14.02 -6.63 4.65
N ASN A 132 -14.03 -7.91 4.29
CA ASN A 132 -15.26 -8.70 4.20
C ASN A 132 -15.76 -9.23 5.55
N SER A 133 -14.98 -9.09 6.62
CA SER A 133 -15.36 -9.47 7.98
C SER A 133 -16.46 -8.56 8.55
N PRO A 134 -17.17 -8.96 9.60
CA PRO A 134 -18.12 -8.08 10.29
C PRO A 134 -17.51 -6.76 10.72
N THR A 135 -16.29 -6.80 11.28
CA THR A 135 -15.54 -5.60 11.70
C THR A 135 -15.24 -4.68 10.51
N GLY A 136 -14.81 -5.23 9.37
CA GLY A 136 -14.55 -4.45 8.16
C GLY A 136 -15.80 -3.76 7.62
N ARG A 137 -16.95 -4.44 7.62
CA ARG A 137 -18.24 -3.84 7.21
C ARG A 137 -18.67 -2.69 8.13
N ILE A 138 -18.44 -2.82 9.44
CA ILE A 138 -18.71 -1.75 10.40
C ILE A 138 -17.81 -0.54 10.16
N ILE A 139 -16.52 -0.76 9.82
CA ILE A 139 -15.59 0.32 9.46
C ILE A 139 -16.07 1.07 8.21
N VAL A 140 -16.57 0.35 7.19
CA VAL A 140 -17.16 0.98 5.99
C VAL A 140 -18.41 1.78 6.34
N ALA A 141 -19.31 1.22 7.15
CA ALA A 141 -20.51 1.91 7.63
C ALA A 141 -20.17 3.18 8.44
N ASN A 142 -19.14 3.14 9.26
CA ASN A 142 -18.63 4.29 10.01
C ASN A 142 -18.16 5.44 9.10
N ARG A 143 -17.59 5.12 7.95
CA ARG A 143 -17.18 6.09 6.93
C ARG A 143 -18.39 6.80 6.30
N GLU A 144 -19.49 6.07 6.08
CA GLU A 144 -20.69 6.61 5.44
C GLU A 144 -21.49 7.50 6.39
N ASN A 145 -21.73 7.04 7.64
CA ASN A 145 -22.50 7.82 8.62
C ASN A 145 -22.15 7.41 10.06
N GLU A 146 -21.37 8.24 10.73
CA GLU A 146 -20.91 8.02 12.11
C GLU A 146 -22.09 8.09 13.12
N ASP A 147 -23.05 9.02 12.92
CA ASP A 147 -24.14 9.21 13.87
C ASP A 147 -25.13 8.04 13.82
N ARG A 148 -25.42 7.52 12.62
CA ARG A 148 -26.25 6.30 12.47
C ARG A 148 -25.62 5.10 13.17
N MET A 149 -24.30 4.98 13.08
CA MET A 149 -23.57 3.90 13.74
C MET A 149 -23.68 3.98 15.27
N ARG A 150 -23.63 5.20 15.84
CA ARG A 150 -23.84 5.43 17.29
C ARG A 150 -25.25 5.04 17.75
N MET A 151 -26.27 5.37 16.94
CA MET A 151 -27.66 5.03 17.25
C MET A 151 -27.89 3.51 17.33
N ILE A 152 -27.12 2.71 16.58
CA ILE A 152 -27.19 1.25 16.59
C ILE A 152 -26.38 0.65 17.75
N GLY A 153 -25.67 1.48 18.55
CA GLY A 153 -24.92 1.06 19.74
C GLY A 153 -23.44 0.76 19.50
N TYR A 154 -22.89 0.99 18.29
CA TYR A 154 -21.48 0.83 18.03
C TYR A 154 -20.69 2.09 18.37
N ASN A 155 -19.47 1.91 18.91
CA ASN A 155 -18.56 3.03 19.18
C ASN A 155 -17.67 3.33 17.95
N PRO A 156 -17.91 4.45 17.22
CA PRO A 156 -17.17 4.80 16.01
C PRO A 156 -15.66 4.92 16.22
N VAL A 157 -15.27 5.37 17.41
CA VAL A 157 -13.89 5.63 17.79
C VAL A 157 -13.07 4.33 17.80
N THR A 158 -13.62 3.27 18.41
CA THR A 158 -12.94 1.96 18.49
C THR A 158 -12.71 1.38 17.09
N TYR A 159 -13.69 1.45 16.20
CA TYR A 159 -13.55 0.91 14.84
C TYR A 159 -12.60 1.74 13.98
N ARG A 160 -12.54 3.05 14.21
CA ARG A 160 -11.54 3.92 13.59
C ARG A 160 -10.14 3.56 14.06
N ALA A 161 -9.95 3.33 15.36
CA ALA A 161 -8.66 2.91 15.93
C ALA A 161 -8.20 1.56 15.36
N ILE A 162 -9.08 0.58 15.24
CA ILE A 162 -8.77 -0.72 14.61
C ILE A 162 -8.30 -0.52 13.16
N ALA A 163 -8.99 0.34 12.40
CA ALA A 163 -8.59 0.63 11.02
C ALA A 163 -7.18 1.24 10.94
N PHE A 164 -6.84 2.17 11.85
CA PHE A 164 -5.50 2.77 11.93
C PHE A 164 -4.42 1.75 12.26
N VAL A 165 -4.65 0.91 13.27
CA VAL A 165 -3.69 -0.12 13.67
C VAL A 165 -3.45 -1.12 12.54
N VAL A 166 -4.51 -1.60 11.89
CA VAL A 166 -4.37 -2.52 10.76
C VAL A 166 -3.61 -1.84 9.62
N ALA A 167 -3.96 -0.60 9.25
CA ALA A 167 -3.27 0.14 8.20
C ALA A 167 -1.79 0.36 8.52
N SER A 168 -1.45 0.72 9.76
CA SER A 168 -0.06 0.96 10.18
C SER A 168 0.78 -0.31 10.18
N VAL A 169 0.22 -1.46 10.53
CA VAL A 169 0.91 -2.75 10.45
C VAL A 169 1.29 -3.10 9.01
N PHE A 170 0.34 -2.99 8.07
CA PHE A 170 0.64 -3.25 6.66
C PHE A 170 1.61 -2.21 6.07
N ALA A 171 1.50 -0.93 6.45
CA ALA A 171 2.44 0.11 6.06
C ALA A 171 3.85 -0.15 6.63
N GLY A 172 3.94 -0.63 7.88
CA GLY A 172 5.20 -1.01 8.52
C GLY A 172 5.92 -2.12 7.77
N PHE A 173 5.20 -3.18 7.40
CA PHE A 173 5.74 -4.26 6.56
C PHE A 173 6.12 -3.78 5.15
N ALA A 174 5.29 -2.96 4.51
CA ALA A 174 5.63 -2.38 3.21
C ALA A 174 6.92 -1.56 3.28
N GLY A 175 7.09 -0.74 4.34
CA GLY A 175 8.32 0.01 4.59
C GLY A 175 9.53 -0.89 4.84
N MET A 176 9.35 -2.04 5.51
CA MET A 176 10.41 -3.03 5.70
C MET A 176 10.87 -3.61 4.35
N PHE A 177 9.95 -4.07 3.51
CA PHE A 177 10.28 -4.60 2.19
C PHE A 177 10.91 -3.55 1.27
N PHE A 178 10.46 -2.30 1.36
CA PHE A 178 11.07 -1.19 0.64
C PHE A 178 12.52 -0.95 1.08
N SER A 179 12.81 -1.04 2.39
CA SER A 179 14.17 -0.93 2.91
C SER A 179 15.05 -2.11 2.51
N ILE A 180 14.52 -3.32 2.46
CA ILE A 180 15.23 -4.52 1.97
C ILE A 180 15.62 -4.32 0.51
N TRP A 181 14.67 -3.88 -0.34
CA TRP A 181 14.90 -3.69 -1.76
C TRP A 181 15.97 -2.63 -2.06
N ASN A 182 15.94 -1.50 -1.34
CA ASN A 182 16.88 -0.39 -1.53
C ASN A 182 18.14 -0.51 -0.66
N MET A 183 18.22 -1.48 0.25
CA MET A 183 19.28 -1.63 1.27
C MET A 183 19.51 -0.34 2.07
N SER A 184 18.49 0.48 2.21
CA SER A 184 18.55 1.80 2.86
C SER A 184 17.22 2.19 3.49
N ALA A 185 17.28 3.06 4.50
CA ALA A 185 16.11 3.72 5.08
C ALA A 185 16.38 5.22 5.14
N THR A 186 15.71 5.98 4.27
CA THR A 186 15.88 7.43 4.15
C THR A 186 14.70 8.19 4.75
N PRO A 187 14.90 9.42 5.27
CA PRO A 187 13.82 10.24 5.82
C PRO A 187 12.70 10.52 4.82
N THR A 188 13.01 10.54 3.53
CA THR A 188 12.02 10.75 2.45
C THR A 188 10.87 9.74 2.48
N MET A 189 11.07 8.53 3.03
CA MET A 189 10.02 7.52 3.19
C MET A 189 8.89 7.97 4.15
N ILE A 190 9.18 8.89 5.07
CA ILE A 190 8.22 9.41 6.06
C ILE A 190 7.67 10.77 5.60
N SER A 191 8.19 11.33 4.53
CA SER A 191 7.80 12.65 4.04
C SER A 191 6.34 12.70 3.55
N ALA A 192 5.76 13.89 3.61
CA ALA A 192 4.43 14.16 3.06
C ALA A 192 4.36 13.86 1.56
N VAL A 193 5.47 14.05 0.82
CA VAL A 193 5.56 13.76 -0.62
C VAL A 193 5.30 12.28 -0.91
N THR A 194 5.88 11.37 -0.13
CA THR A 194 5.63 9.93 -0.27
C THR A 194 4.19 9.57 0.02
N THR A 195 3.57 10.21 1.02
CA THR A 195 2.14 10.03 1.32
C THR A 195 1.26 10.51 0.17
N VAL A 196 1.55 11.68 -0.41
CA VAL A 196 0.82 12.20 -1.57
C VAL A 196 0.97 11.27 -2.77
N ASN A 197 2.17 10.76 -3.05
CA ASN A 197 2.37 9.77 -4.13
C ASN A 197 1.54 8.50 -3.92
N ALA A 198 1.47 7.97 -2.70
CA ALA A 198 0.63 6.82 -2.38
C ALA A 198 -0.88 7.13 -2.56
N LEU A 199 -1.33 8.34 -2.21
CA LEU A 199 -2.70 8.79 -2.47
C LEU A 199 -2.99 8.88 -3.97
N ILE A 200 -2.09 9.46 -4.76
CA ILE A 200 -2.21 9.54 -6.23
C ILE A 200 -2.37 8.14 -6.83
N MET A 201 -1.52 7.19 -6.45
CA MET A 201 -1.61 5.81 -6.91
C MET A 201 -2.95 5.16 -6.54
N THR A 202 -3.46 5.44 -5.35
CA THR A 202 -4.73 4.90 -4.85
C THR A 202 -5.94 5.51 -5.58
N ILE A 203 -5.93 6.82 -5.81
CA ILE A 203 -7.00 7.54 -6.54
C ILE A 203 -7.03 7.07 -7.98
N MET A 204 -5.87 7.04 -8.65
CA MET A 204 -5.73 6.61 -10.04
C MET A 204 -6.19 5.17 -10.25
N GLY A 205 -5.89 4.27 -9.30
CA GLY A 205 -6.36 2.89 -9.34
C GLY A 205 -7.84 2.71 -9.05
N GLY A 206 -8.40 3.55 -8.17
CA GLY A 206 -9.80 3.54 -7.73
C GLY A 206 -9.95 3.28 -6.24
N MET A 207 -10.30 4.32 -5.46
CA MET A 207 -10.42 4.31 -4.00
C MET A 207 -11.47 3.35 -3.43
N GLY A 208 -12.40 2.85 -4.24
CA GLY A 208 -13.46 1.94 -3.78
C GLY A 208 -13.12 0.46 -3.91
N THR A 209 -11.91 0.10 -4.36
CA THR A 209 -11.52 -1.28 -4.63
C THR A 209 -10.18 -1.65 -3.99
N LEU A 210 -10.05 -2.89 -3.47
CA LEU A 210 -8.78 -3.38 -2.93
C LEU A 210 -7.71 -3.64 -4.01
N ILE A 211 -8.15 -3.94 -5.22
CA ILE A 211 -7.28 -4.22 -6.37
C ILE A 211 -6.81 -2.91 -7.03
N GLY A 212 -7.62 -1.85 -6.91
CA GLY A 212 -7.34 -0.53 -7.49
C GLY A 212 -5.94 -0.02 -7.19
N PRO A 213 -5.53 0.13 -5.92
CA PRO A 213 -4.21 0.63 -5.56
C PRO A 213 -3.05 -0.18 -6.16
N ILE A 214 -3.20 -1.49 -6.34
CA ILE A 214 -2.17 -2.35 -6.96
C ILE A 214 -1.97 -1.96 -8.42
N PHE A 215 -3.07 -1.88 -9.19
CA PHE A 215 -2.99 -1.44 -10.60
C PHE A 215 -2.59 0.04 -10.70
N GLY A 216 -3.10 0.89 -9.82
CA GLY A 216 -2.72 2.30 -9.77
C GLY A 216 -1.23 2.50 -9.52
N ALA A 217 -0.64 1.75 -8.58
CA ALA A 217 0.79 1.78 -8.32
C ALA A 217 1.61 1.27 -9.53
N ALA A 218 1.21 0.14 -10.14
CA ALA A 218 1.90 -0.41 -11.31
C ALA A 218 1.89 0.58 -12.48
N ILE A 219 0.71 1.14 -12.82
CA ILE A 219 0.55 2.09 -13.91
C ILE A 219 1.30 3.39 -13.61
N SER A 220 1.14 3.95 -12.39
CA SER A 220 1.80 5.19 -11.99
C SER A 220 3.32 5.07 -12.04
N GLN A 221 3.91 3.99 -11.53
CA GLN A 221 5.36 3.77 -11.57
C GLN A 221 5.88 3.60 -13.00
N THR A 222 5.16 2.86 -13.85
CA THR A 222 5.53 2.67 -15.25
C THR A 222 5.51 4.01 -16.00
N ILE A 223 4.46 4.81 -15.80
CA ILE A 223 4.33 6.14 -16.44
C ILE A 223 5.43 7.08 -15.94
N GLN A 224 5.70 7.11 -14.63
CA GLN A 224 6.76 7.95 -14.05
C GLN A 224 8.12 7.59 -14.62
N GLN A 225 8.45 6.29 -14.71
CA GLN A 225 9.71 5.83 -15.29
C GLN A 225 9.85 6.21 -16.77
N PHE A 226 8.77 6.05 -17.53
CA PHE A 226 8.75 6.43 -18.95
C PHE A 226 8.94 7.93 -19.13
N PHE A 227 8.21 8.76 -18.38
CA PHE A 227 8.34 10.22 -18.45
C PHE A 227 9.67 10.73 -17.94
N TYR A 228 10.25 10.11 -16.91
CA TYR A 228 11.59 10.45 -16.46
C TYR A 228 12.63 10.25 -17.57
N THR A 229 12.53 9.16 -18.33
CA THR A 229 13.44 8.87 -19.44
C THR A 229 13.33 9.87 -20.58
N TRP A 230 12.13 10.36 -20.89
CA TRP A 230 11.89 11.27 -22.02
C TRP A 230 12.03 12.76 -21.68
N PHE A 231 11.59 13.17 -20.49
CA PHE A 231 11.49 14.58 -20.09
C PHE A 231 12.46 14.97 -18.97
N GLY A 232 13.26 14.05 -18.46
CA GLY A 232 14.24 14.28 -17.40
C GLY A 232 13.59 14.92 -16.15
N ALA A 233 14.19 16.00 -15.64
CA ALA A 233 13.74 16.68 -14.41
C ALA A 233 12.32 17.30 -14.49
N ARG A 234 11.75 17.46 -15.69
CA ARG A 234 10.42 18.09 -15.90
C ARG A 234 9.26 17.09 -15.78
N TRP A 235 9.54 15.79 -15.60
CA TRP A 235 8.53 14.74 -15.52
C TRP A 235 7.42 14.98 -14.46
N PRO A 236 7.67 15.62 -13.29
CA PRO A 236 6.61 15.78 -12.28
C PRO A 236 5.49 16.71 -12.77
N LEU A 237 5.81 17.73 -13.57
CA LEU A 237 4.82 18.64 -14.14
C LEU A 237 3.91 17.89 -15.10
N ILE A 238 4.49 17.11 -16.01
CA ILE A 238 3.74 16.35 -17.00
C ILE A 238 2.87 15.29 -16.33
N PHE A 239 3.43 14.59 -15.33
CA PHE A 239 2.70 13.61 -14.54
C PHE A 239 1.53 14.25 -13.77
N GLY A 240 1.71 15.46 -13.22
CA GLY A 240 0.66 16.21 -12.54
C GLY A 240 -0.51 16.57 -13.47
N VAL A 241 -0.21 17.07 -14.70
CA VAL A 241 -1.23 17.35 -15.70
C VAL A 241 -1.98 16.07 -16.11
N LEU A 242 -1.24 14.99 -16.38
CA LEU A 242 -1.83 13.70 -16.71
C LEU A 242 -2.73 13.18 -15.57
N PHE A 243 -2.30 13.33 -14.32
CA PHE A 243 -3.09 12.94 -13.15
C PHE A 243 -4.42 13.71 -13.08
N ILE A 244 -4.39 15.03 -13.29
CA ILE A 244 -5.61 15.87 -13.34
C ILE A 244 -6.55 15.36 -14.42
N LEU A 245 -6.05 15.08 -15.62
CA LEU A 245 -6.84 14.54 -16.72
C LEU A 245 -7.46 13.18 -16.33
N ILE A 246 -6.68 12.26 -15.76
CA ILE A 246 -7.19 10.95 -15.33
C ILE A 246 -8.31 11.10 -14.30
N VAL A 247 -8.14 11.95 -13.28
CA VAL A 247 -9.17 12.16 -12.24
C VAL A 247 -10.43 12.80 -12.82
N MET A 248 -10.28 13.71 -13.79
CA MET A 248 -11.42 14.38 -14.45
C MET A 248 -12.22 13.42 -15.31
N PHE A 249 -11.57 12.54 -16.07
CA PHE A 249 -12.26 11.59 -16.97
C PHE A 249 -12.65 10.28 -16.30
N LEU A 250 -11.96 9.88 -15.23
CA LEU A 250 -12.16 8.60 -14.52
C LEU A 250 -12.42 8.82 -13.01
N PRO A 251 -13.55 9.42 -12.62
CA PRO A 251 -13.81 9.80 -11.22
C PRO A 251 -13.84 8.61 -10.25
N TYR A 252 -14.08 7.39 -10.75
CA TYR A 252 -14.05 6.15 -9.97
C TYR A 252 -12.70 5.42 -10.06
N GLY A 253 -11.69 6.03 -10.71
CA GLY A 253 -10.41 5.41 -11.02
C GLY A 253 -10.52 4.37 -12.14
N ILE A 254 -9.37 3.84 -12.57
CA ILE A 254 -9.28 2.92 -13.71
C ILE A 254 -10.08 1.63 -13.45
N VAL A 255 -9.84 0.99 -12.30
CA VAL A 255 -10.50 -0.28 -11.94
C VAL A 255 -11.97 -0.08 -11.60
N GLY A 256 -12.32 1.04 -10.93
CA GLY A 256 -13.69 1.38 -10.58
C GLY A 256 -14.55 1.61 -11.82
N THR A 257 -14.07 2.39 -12.77
CA THR A 257 -14.75 2.66 -14.05
C THR A 257 -14.94 1.37 -14.86
N TRP A 258 -13.90 0.54 -14.94
CA TRP A 258 -14.00 -0.75 -15.63
C TRP A 258 -15.04 -1.69 -15.01
N ARG A 259 -15.13 -1.71 -13.67
CA ARG A 259 -16.12 -2.52 -12.94
C ARG A 259 -17.56 -2.06 -13.21
N LEU A 260 -17.78 -0.75 -13.31
CA LEU A 260 -19.10 -0.18 -13.62
C LEU A 260 -19.51 -0.43 -15.08
N GLN A 261 -18.57 -0.28 -16.02
CA GLN A 261 -18.82 -0.51 -17.44
C GLN A 261 -19.00 -1.99 -17.77
N LYS A 262 -18.39 -2.90 -17.02
CA LYS A 262 -18.53 -4.34 -17.27
C LYS A 262 -19.98 -4.84 -17.20
N GLY A 263 -20.82 -4.21 -16.40
CA GLY A 263 -22.27 -4.44 -16.39
C GLY A 263 -22.94 -4.06 -17.71
N ASN A 264 -22.68 -2.85 -18.17
CA ASN A 264 -23.26 -2.30 -19.40
C ASN A 264 -22.74 -2.97 -20.68
N ILE A 265 -21.46 -3.34 -20.72
CA ILE A 265 -20.86 -4.06 -21.86
C ILE A 265 -21.47 -5.46 -21.96
N ARG A 266 -21.67 -6.17 -20.84
CA ARG A 266 -22.26 -7.51 -20.83
C ARG A 266 -23.72 -7.50 -21.29
N GLU A 267 -24.47 -6.45 -20.97
CA GLU A 267 -25.83 -6.27 -21.49
C GLU A 267 -25.82 -5.85 -22.97
N GLY A 268 -24.91 -4.98 -23.39
CA GLY A 268 -24.70 -4.61 -24.78
C GLY A 268 -24.38 -5.83 -25.67
N TRP A 269 -23.44 -6.69 -25.22
CA TRP A 269 -23.12 -7.95 -25.91
C TRP A 269 -24.32 -8.90 -25.99
N LYS A 270 -25.11 -9.03 -24.91
CA LYS A 270 -26.34 -9.85 -24.91
C LYS A 270 -27.38 -9.31 -25.89
N ARG A 271 -27.50 -7.97 -26.02
CA ARG A 271 -28.40 -7.34 -27.01
C ARG A 271 -27.91 -7.57 -28.44
N LEU A 272 -26.61 -7.43 -28.70
CA LEU A 272 -26.01 -7.73 -29.98
C LEU A 272 -26.20 -9.20 -30.37
N LEU A 273 -25.90 -10.13 -29.47
CA LEU A 273 -26.10 -11.57 -29.74
C LEU A 273 -27.56 -11.89 -30.01
N LYS A 274 -28.53 -11.26 -29.30
CA LYS A 274 -29.95 -11.43 -29.62
C LYS A 274 -30.32 -10.90 -31.00
N LEU A 275 -29.78 -9.74 -31.42
CA LEU A 275 -30.03 -9.19 -32.75
C LEU A 275 -29.48 -10.09 -33.85
N PHE A 276 -28.30 -10.71 -33.65
CA PHE A 276 -27.76 -11.69 -34.62
C PHE A 276 -28.55 -12.98 -34.64
N ALA A 277 -29.03 -13.50 -33.51
CA ALA A 277 -29.86 -14.70 -33.45
C ALA A 277 -31.20 -14.49 -34.14
N THR A 278 -31.87 -13.36 -33.92
CA THR A 278 -33.16 -13.02 -34.55
C THR A 278 -33.04 -12.85 -36.08
N LYS A 279 -31.86 -12.33 -36.56
CA LYS A 279 -31.62 -12.18 -37.99
C LYS A 279 -31.41 -13.53 -38.67
N THR A 280 -30.78 -14.51 -38.00
CA THR A 280 -30.57 -15.87 -38.52
C THR A 280 -31.90 -16.66 -38.60
N GLU A 281 -32.82 -16.42 -37.66
CA GLU A 281 -34.17 -17.01 -37.69
C GLU A 281 -35.05 -16.40 -38.80
N ALA A 282 -34.93 -15.13 -39.09
CA ALA A 282 -35.64 -14.45 -40.15
C ALA A 282 -35.19 -14.91 -41.54
N ASP A 283 -33.88 -15.14 -41.76
CA ASP A 283 -33.32 -15.67 -43.02
C ASP A 283 -33.64 -17.15 -43.21
N ALA A 284 -33.81 -17.94 -42.13
CA ALA A 284 -34.16 -19.35 -42.22
C ALA A 284 -35.65 -19.59 -42.53
N GLY A 285 -36.52 -18.56 -42.31
CA GLY A 285 -37.97 -18.63 -42.55
C GLY A 285 -38.39 -18.26 -43.99
N GLN A 286 -37.54 -17.73 -44.84
CA GLN A 286 -37.81 -17.44 -46.24
C GLN A 286 -37.38 -18.62 -47.15
N LYS A 287 -38.20 -19.70 -47.16
CA LYS A 287 -38.13 -20.68 -48.22
C LYS A 287 -38.65 -20.03 -49.51
N PRO A 288 -37.93 -20.14 -50.67
CA PRO A 288 -38.44 -19.64 -51.93
C PRO A 288 -39.66 -20.49 -52.33
N PRO A 289 -40.67 -19.87 -53.00
CA PRO A 289 -41.84 -20.57 -53.48
C PRO A 289 -41.39 -21.60 -54.53
N SER A 290 -41.84 -22.84 -54.36
CA SER A 290 -41.67 -23.89 -55.34
C SER A 290 -42.39 -23.56 -56.66
N VAL A 291 -41.66 -23.48 -57.74
CA VAL A 291 -42.14 -23.45 -59.13
C VAL A 291 -42.48 -24.87 -59.55
#